data_82b6c191c1ae7a8f68cb2b5861a8a651
#
_entry.id   82b6c191c1ae7a8f68cb2b5861a8a651
#
_cell.length_a   1.000
_cell.length_b   1.000
_cell.length_c   1.000
_cell.angle_alpha   90.00
_cell.angle_beta   90.00
_cell.angle_gamma   90.00
#
_symmetry.space_group_name_H-M   'P 1'
#
loop_
_entity.id
_entity.type
_entity.pdbx_description
1 polymer ?
#
loop_
_entity_poly.entity_id
_entity_poly.type
_entity_poly.pdbx_seq_one_letter_code
_entity_poly.pdbx_strand_id
1 'polypeptide(L)'
;MQLTMKQKRKIKNNLVGYSFILPNFIGYFIFIFIPVCFSFVLSVMEWDGSASPMKFVGLENFSRLLSDSTFLISLKNTVLYAIGTVPLTVAAALLIAVLLNSKIKGIVIFRTAFFFPYIASLVAVGAVWNMLFQPDFGPINEMLKVIGLTNPPRWVASTVWALPAIIIVSIWKYMGYYMIVYLAALQGISKEMYEAASLDGATGWKKLRYITIPMLKPTTFFVVMMLTIQCFKVFDLIYVMTQGGPGRSTNVLVNHIYNAAFVEFKFGYASSSAIILFAIVLVVTLVQFRGEKKFTRYM
;
A
#
# COMPACT_ATOMS: atom_id res chain seq x y z
N MET A 1 48.98 -25.44 5.08
CA MET A 1 48.75 -24.29 6.00
C MET A 1 47.70 -24.78 7.05
N GLN A 2 48.13 -25.05 8.29
CA GLN A 2 47.19 -25.56 9.31
C GLN A 2 46.43 -24.38 9.93
N LEU A 3 45.08 -24.45 9.82
CA LEU A 3 44.19 -23.45 10.43
C LEU A 3 44.34 -23.40 11.93
N THR A 4 44.49 -22.21 12.54
CA THR A 4 44.54 -22.07 13.99
C THR A 4 43.17 -22.41 14.61
N MET A 5 43.17 -22.82 15.91
CA MET A 5 41.93 -23.17 16.64
C MET A 5 40.88 -22.04 16.58
N LYS A 6 41.32 -20.79 16.61
CA LYS A 6 40.44 -19.60 16.48
C LYS A 6 39.79 -19.51 15.09
N GLN A 7 40.52 -19.84 14.04
CA GLN A 7 40.01 -19.88 12.67
C GLN A 7 39.00 -21.03 12.46
N LYS A 8 39.30 -22.22 13.00
CA LYS A 8 38.36 -23.36 12.93
C LYS A 8 37.05 -23.06 13.66
N ARG A 9 37.11 -22.43 14.84
CA ARG A 9 35.91 -22.00 15.58
C ARG A 9 35.10 -20.95 14.82
N LYS A 10 35.75 -19.98 14.20
CA LYS A 10 35.10 -18.95 13.37
C LYS A 10 34.39 -19.58 12.16
N ILE A 11 35.07 -20.50 11.46
CA ILE A 11 34.46 -21.22 10.33
C ILE A 11 33.25 -22.04 10.77
N LYS A 12 33.37 -22.80 11.89
CA LYS A 12 32.24 -23.56 12.42
C LYS A 12 31.05 -22.66 12.78
N ASN A 13 31.29 -21.56 13.47
CA ASN A 13 30.22 -20.63 13.85
C ASN A 13 29.56 -19.98 12.60
N ASN A 14 30.34 -19.64 11.58
CA ASN A 14 29.82 -19.12 10.31
C ASN A 14 29.00 -20.18 9.57
N LEU A 15 29.46 -21.44 9.52
CA LEU A 15 28.72 -22.54 8.89
C LEU A 15 27.38 -22.78 9.58
N VAL A 16 27.37 -22.79 10.91
CA VAL A 16 26.12 -22.87 11.69
C VAL A 16 25.20 -21.68 11.38
N GLY A 17 25.74 -20.46 11.37
CA GLY A 17 24.95 -19.27 11.02
C GLY A 17 24.34 -19.35 9.61
N TYR A 18 25.15 -19.73 8.64
CA TYR A 18 24.67 -19.88 7.24
C TYR A 18 23.64 -21.02 7.10
N SER A 19 23.79 -22.13 7.84
CA SER A 19 22.81 -23.23 7.78
C SER A 19 21.41 -22.83 8.24
N PHE A 20 21.28 -21.86 9.18
CA PHE A 20 19.98 -21.33 9.59
C PHE A 20 19.36 -20.38 8.54
N ILE A 21 20.18 -19.65 7.80
CA ILE A 21 19.72 -18.69 6.79
C ILE A 21 19.44 -19.39 5.45
N LEU A 22 20.16 -20.45 5.14
CA LEU A 22 20.18 -21.14 3.85
C LEU A 22 18.77 -21.56 3.35
N PRO A 23 17.90 -22.19 4.17
CA PRO A 23 16.58 -22.60 3.70
C PRO A 23 15.72 -21.42 3.22
N ASN A 24 15.75 -20.31 3.96
CA ASN A 24 15.04 -19.09 3.59
C ASN A 24 15.64 -18.47 2.32
N PHE A 25 16.99 -18.46 2.20
CA PHE A 25 17.69 -17.90 1.04
C PHE A 25 17.41 -18.70 -0.23
N ILE A 26 17.37 -20.03 -0.14
CA ILE A 26 17.01 -20.91 -1.27
C ILE A 26 15.58 -20.63 -1.71
N GLY A 27 14.62 -20.57 -0.78
CA GLY A 27 13.23 -20.25 -1.10
C GLY A 27 13.09 -18.88 -1.76
N TYR A 28 13.73 -17.84 -1.21
CA TYR A 28 13.76 -16.52 -1.80
C TYR A 28 14.35 -16.51 -3.21
N PHE A 29 15.48 -17.21 -3.42
CA PHE A 29 16.16 -17.24 -4.70
C PHE A 29 15.31 -17.93 -5.78
N ILE A 30 14.74 -19.09 -5.47
CA ILE A 30 13.93 -19.86 -6.42
C ILE A 30 12.59 -19.18 -6.72
N PHE A 31 11.86 -18.70 -5.69
CA PHE A 31 10.49 -18.26 -5.87
C PHE A 31 10.33 -16.73 -6.06
N ILE A 32 11.38 -15.95 -5.78
CA ILE A 32 11.32 -14.49 -5.94
C ILE A 32 12.38 -14.01 -6.90
N PHE A 33 13.65 -14.27 -6.65
CA PHE A 33 14.74 -13.69 -7.42
C PHE A 33 14.76 -14.19 -8.88
N ILE A 34 14.68 -15.49 -9.10
CA ILE A 34 14.66 -16.07 -10.47
C ILE A 34 13.45 -15.58 -11.27
N PRO A 35 12.20 -15.63 -10.77
CA PRO A 35 11.04 -15.07 -11.51
C PRO A 35 11.15 -13.58 -11.81
N VAL A 36 11.71 -12.79 -10.88
CA VAL A 36 11.97 -11.36 -11.14
C VAL A 36 12.97 -11.19 -12.29
N CYS A 37 14.12 -11.90 -12.27
CA CYS A 37 15.07 -11.87 -13.35
C CYS A 37 14.44 -12.32 -14.69
N PHE A 38 13.61 -13.35 -14.65
CA PHE A 38 12.89 -13.83 -15.83
C PHE A 38 11.91 -12.78 -16.37
N SER A 39 11.24 -12.02 -15.50
CA SER A 39 10.39 -10.90 -15.92
C SER A 39 11.18 -9.81 -16.65
N PHE A 40 12.43 -9.54 -16.25
CA PHE A 40 13.31 -8.62 -16.99
C PHE A 40 13.66 -9.16 -18.39
N VAL A 41 13.91 -10.46 -18.53
CA VAL A 41 14.13 -11.09 -19.84
C VAL A 41 12.87 -11.00 -20.69
N LEU A 42 11.72 -11.37 -20.14
CA LEU A 42 10.44 -11.32 -20.85
C LEU A 42 10.06 -9.92 -21.32
N SER A 43 10.45 -8.87 -20.61
CA SER A 43 10.10 -7.50 -20.98
C SER A 43 10.63 -7.05 -22.33
N VAL A 44 11.74 -7.66 -22.79
CA VAL A 44 12.36 -7.40 -24.10
C VAL A 44 12.03 -8.47 -25.14
N MET A 45 11.14 -9.40 -24.80
CA MET A 45 10.66 -10.48 -25.65
C MET A 45 9.18 -10.30 -26.01
N GLU A 46 8.77 -10.84 -27.13
CA GLU A 46 7.36 -11.12 -27.45
C GLU A 46 7.10 -12.59 -27.19
N TRP A 47 6.13 -12.88 -26.31
CA TRP A 47 5.75 -14.22 -25.94
C TRP A 47 4.34 -14.26 -25.39
N ASP A 48 3.57 -15.27 -25.83
CA ASP A 48 2.17 -15.50 -25.47
C ASP A 48 1.99 -16.62 -24.42
N GLY A 49 3.07 -17.18 -23.89
CA GLY A 49 3.02 -18.29 -22.94
C GLY A 49 2.84 -19.66 -23.60
N SER A 50 2.72 -19.74 -24.92
CA SER A 50 2.60 -20.99 -25.66
C SER A 50 3.94 -21.70 -25.86
N ALA A 51 3.92 -22.86 -26.54
CA ALA A 51 5.13 -23.57 -26.96
C ALA A 51 5.91 -22.83 -28.07
N SER A 52 5.38 -21.72 -28.59
CA SER A 52 6.08 -20.90 -29.60
C SER A 52 7.35 -20.29 -29.04
N PRO A 53 8.44 -20.20 -29.84
CA PRO A 53 9.68 -19.63 -29.37
C PRO A 53 9.53 -18.14 -29.05
N MET A 54 10.14 -17.71 -27.96
CA MET A 54 10.21 -16.31 -27.59
C MET A 54 10.95 -15.52 -28.66
N LYS A 55 10.35 -14.42 -29.13
CA LYS A 55 10.96 -13.53 -30.14
C LYS A 55 11.56 -12.32 -29.45
N PHE A 56 12.84 -12.04 -29.69
CA PHE A 56 13.46 -10.84 -29.17
C PHE A 56 12.96 -9.59 -29.93
N VAL A 57 12.40 -8.64 -29.21
CA VAL A 57 11.83 -7.38 -29.75
C VAL A 57 12.47 -6.12 -29.15
N GLY A 58 13.49 -6.29 -28.29
CA GLY A 58 14.19 -5.16 -27.67
C GLY A 58 13.24 -4.26 -26.85
N LEU A 59 13.24 -2.97 -27.14
CA LEU A 59 12.45 -1.99 -26.40
C LEU A 59 11.04 -1.74 -27.00
N GLU A 60 10.60 -2.53 -27.96
CA GLU A 60 9.30 -2.32 -28.63
C GLU A 60 8.12 -2.38 -27.65
N ASN A 61 8.13 -3.31 -26.69
CA ASN A 61 7.10 -3.39 -25.65
C ASN A 61 6.99 -2.09 -24.84
N PHE A 62 8.12 -1.48 -24.49
CA PHE A 62 8.15 -0.20 -23.77
C PHE A 62 7.64 0.96 -24.64
N SER A 63 7.97 0.98 -25.93
CA SER A 63 7.45 1.99 -26.87
C SER A 63 5.94 1.87 -27.02
N ARG A 64 5.41 0.66 -27.16
CA ARG A 64 3.95 0.39 -27.19
C ARG A 64 3.25 0.89 -25.94
N LEU A 65 3.81 0.68 -24.74
CA LEU A 65 3.25 1.15 -23.48
C LEU A 65 3.07 2.66 -23.42
N LEU A 66 4.04 3.43 -23.93
CA LEU A 66 3.97 4.90 -23.91
C LEU A 66 2.87 5.44 -24.82
N SER A 67 2.43 4.69 -25.81
CA SER A 67 1.34 5.03 -26.71
C SER A 67 -0.01 4.39 -26.35
N ASP A 68 -0.01 3.44 -25.39
CA ASP A 68 -1.24 2.75 -24.96
C ASP A 68 -2.07 3.62 -24.01
N SER A 69 -3.23 4.04 -24.49
CA SER A 69 -4.18 4.82 -23.69
C SER A 69 -4.65 4.11 -22.43
N THR A 70 -4.73 2.76 -22.46
CA THR A 70 -5.16 1.96 -21.31
C THR A 70 -4.09 1.95 -20.22
N PHE A 71 -2.83 1.81 -20.61
CA PHE A 71 -1.70 1.92 -19.69
C PHE A 71 -1.62 3.31 -19.04
N LEU A 72 -1.74 4.38 -19.84
CA LEU A 72 -1.68 5.76 -19.33
C LEU A 72 -2.83 6.07 -18.37
N ILE A 73 -4.05 5.62 -18.68
CA ILE A 73 -5.20 5.74 -17.77
C ILE A 73 -4.95 4.96 -16.48
N SER A 74 -4.41 3.74 -16.56
CA SER A 74 -4.12 2.90 -15.41
C SER A 74 -3.04 3.51 -14.52
N LEU A 75 -2.02 4.12 -15.10
CA LEU A 75 -0.99 4.88 -14.39
C LEU A 75 -1.62 6.08 -13.66
N LYS A 76 -2.41 6.89 -14.36
CA LYS A 76 -3.13 8.03 -13.77
C LYS A 76 -4.00 7.60 -12.59
N ASN A 77 -4.82 6.55 -12.78
CA ASN A 77 -5.70 6.03 -11.73
C ASN A 77 -4.92 5.53 -10.51
N THR A 78 -3.79 4.83 -10.72
CA THR A 78 -2.91 4.37 -9.64
C THR A 78 -2.37 5.55 -8.83
N VAL A 79 -1.92 6.61 -9.51
CA VAL A 79 -1.42 7.84 -8.85
C VAL A 79 -2.55 8.54 -8.09
N LEU A 80 -3.72 8.72 -8.71
CA LEU A 80 -4.89 9.34 -8.06
C LEU A 80 -5.35 8.52 -6.85
N TYR A 81 -5.38 7.20 -6.96
CA TYR A 81 -5.68 6.32 -5.85
C TYR A 81 -4.69 6.47 -4.70
N ALA A 82 -3.38 6.52 -4.99
CA ALA A 82 -2.36 6.70 -3.96
C ALA A 82 -2.46 8.09 -3.30
N ILE A 83 -2.65 9.16 -4.07
CA ILE A 83 -2.82 10.53 -3.56
C ILE A 83 -4.07 10.66 -2.70
N GLY A 84 -5.16 9.99 -3.06
CA GLY A 84 -6.39 9.98 -2.26
C GLY A 84 -6.27 9.13 -1.01
N THR A 85 -5.70 7.93 -1.12
CA THR A 85 -5.68 6.96 -0.01
C THR A 85 -4.62 7.29 1.04
N VAL A 86 -3.38 7.62 0.64
CA VAL A 86 -2.26 7.77 1.58
C VAL A 86 -2.49 8.88 2.60
N PRO A 87 -2.71 10.15 2.22
CA PRO A 87 -2.82 11.22 3.20
C PRO A 87 -4.07 11.07 4.08
N LEU A 88 -5.18 10.61 3.52
CA LEU A 88 -6.43 10.46 4.29
C LEU A 88 -6.34 9.30 5.28
N THR A 89 -5.69 8.19 4.90
CA THR A 89 -5.44 7.08 5.83
C THR A 89 -4.48 7.48 6.95
N VAL A 90 -3.41 8.20 6.63
CA VAL A 90 -2.46 8.72 7.62
C VAL A 90 -3.16 9.65 8.61
N ALA A 91 -3.96 10.59 8.11
CA ALA A 91 -4.70 11.52 8.96
C ALA A 91 -5.71 10.80 9.86
N ALA A 92 -6.50 9.89 9.30
CA ALA A 92 -7.49 9.09 10.05
C ALA A 92 -6.81 8.21 11.11
N ALA A 93 -5.76 7.49 10.74
CA ALA A 93 -5.01 6.61 11.64
C ALA A 93 -4.38 7.38 12.80
N LEU A 94 -3.73 8.51 12.51
CA LEU A 94 -3.13 9.38 13.52
C LEU A 94 -4.20 9.96 14.47
N LEU A 95 -5.30 10.47 13.93
CA LEU A 95 -6.39 11.02 14.71
C LEU A 95 -6.96 9.97 15.69
N ILE A 96 -7.30 8.77 15.18
CA ILE A 96 -7.83 7.68 15.99
C ILE A 96 -6.79 7.23 17.04
N ALA A 97 -5.51 7.13 16.68
CA ALA A 97 -4.45 6.76 17.62
C ALA A 97 -4.32 7.76 18.77
N VAL A 98 -4.36 9.08 18.48
CA VAL A 98 -4.32 10.13 19.49
C VAL A 98 -5.54 10.05 20.41
N LEU A 99 -6.74 9.83 19.86
CA LEU A 99 -7.96 9.67 20.66
C LEU A 99 -7.88 8.42 21.54
N LEU A 100 -7.38 7.31 21.02
CA LEU A 100 -7.25 6.04 21.75
C LEU A 100 -5.98 5.97 22.63
N ASN A 101 -5.12 6.99 22.65
CA ASN A 101 -4.01 7.08 23.61
C ASN A 101 -4.43 7.63 24.97
N SER A 102 -5.71 7.93 25.16
CA SER A 102 -6.29 8.40 26.41
C SER A 102 -6.80 7.25 27.28
N LYS A 103 -7.07 7.51 28.57
CA LYS A 103 -7.61 6.52 29.52
C LYS A 103 -9.11 6.29 29.31
N ILE A 104 -9.53 5.75 28.16
CA ILE A 104 -10.93 5.43 27.86
C ILE A 104 -11.27 4.05 28.42
N LYS A 105 -12.38 3.91 29.13
CA LYS A 105 -12.92 2.60 29.52
C LYS A 105 -13.27 1.77 28.29
N GLY A 106 -12.88 0.51 28.25
CA GLY A 106 -13.17 -0.37 27.11
C GLY A 106 -12.31 -0.12 25.86
N ILE A 107 -11.16 0.52 26.00
CA ILE A 107 -10.24 0.87 24.90
C ILE A 107 -9.87 -0.33 24.00
N VAL A 108 -9.82 -1.54 24.57
CA VAL A 108 -9.55 -2.78 23.85
C VAL A 108 -10.62 -3.04 22.78
N ILE A 109 -11.89 -2.82 23.11
CA ILE A 109 -13.02 -2.98 22.16
C ILE A 109 -12.85 -2.05 20.97
N PHE A 110 -12.55 -0.77 21.22
CA PHE A 110 -12.32 0.21 20.13
C PHE A 110 -11.11 -0.16 19.27
N ARG A 111 -9.99 -0.55 19.89
CA ARG A 111 -8.80 -0.99 19.14
C ARG A 111 -9.13 -2.19 18.25
N THR A 112 -9.84 -3.18 18.79
CA THR A 112 -10.26 -4.37 18.02
C THR A 112 -11.22 -3.99 16.90
N ALA A 113 -12.22 -3.14 17.15
CA ALA A 113 -13.20 -2.72 16.15
C ALA A 113 -12.54 -1.98 14.97
N PHE A 114 -11.60 -1.07 15.24
CA PHE A 114 -10.87 -0.36 14.18
C PHE A 114 -9.85 -1.25 13.45
N PHE A 115 -9.27 -2.23 14.13
CA PHE A 115 -8.29 -3.14 13.53
C PHE A 115 -8.93 -4.28 12.74
N PHE A 116 -10.13 -4.70 13.10
CA PHE A 116 -10.84 -5.83 12.48
C PHE A 116 -10.94 -5.74 10.96
N PRO A 117 -11.27 -4.58 10.34
CA PRO A 117 -11.33 -4.45 8.88
C PRO A 117 -10.04 -4.84 8.17
N TYR A 118 -8.88 -4.61 8.77
CA TYR A 118 -7.59 -4.95 8.18
C TYR A 118 -7.39 -6.46 8.04
N ILE A 119 -7.83 -7.24 9.06
CA ILE A 119 -7.68 -8.71 9.09
C ILE A 119 -8.74 -9.38 8.20
N ALA A 120 -9.91 -8.74 8.01
CA ALA A 120 -11.00 -9.31 7.25
C ALA A 120 -10.60 -9.64 5.81
N SER A 121 -11.13 -10.76 5.28
CA SER A 121 -10.92 -11.16 3.91
C SER A 121 -11.28 -10.02 2.96
N LEU A 122 -10.38 -9.70 2.04
CA LEU A 122 -10.55 -8.60 1.10
C LEU A 122 -11.71 -8.85 0.14
N VAL A 123 -11.93 -10.10 -0.25
CA VAL A 123 -13.07 -10.51 -1.08
C VAL A 123 -14.39 -10.27 -0.33
N ALA A 124 -14.46 -10.68 0.94
CA ALA A 124 -15.66 -10.44 1.75
C ALA A 124 -15.92 -8.93 1.96
N VAL A 125 -14.87 -8.16 2.24
CA VAL A 125 -14.94 -6.70 2.34
C VAL A 125 -15.46 -6.09 1.05
N GLY A 126 -14.90 -6.47 -0.10
CA GLY A 126 -15.34 -5.95 -1.40
C GLY A 126 -16.80 -6.30 -1.72
N ALA A 127 -17.24 -7.53 -1.41
CA ALA A 127 -18.62 -7.96 -1.61
C ALA A 127 -19.62 -7.17 -0.73
N VAL A 128 -19.30 -7.00 0.56
CA VAL A 128 -20.13 -6.22 1.49
C VAL A 128 -20.22 -4.75 1.05
N TRP A 129 -19.09 -4.13 0.68
CA TRP A 129 -19.10 -2.74 0.23
C TRP A 129 -19.83 -2.55 -1.11
N ASN A 130 -19.76 -3.53 -2.02
CA ASN A 130 -20.56 -3.51 -3.26
C ASN A 130 -22.06 -3.51 -2.94
N MET A 131 -22.49 -4.28 -1.94
CA MET A 131 -23.89 -4.28 -1.49
C MET A 131 -24.26 -2.94 -0.84
N LEU A 132 -23.40 -2.37 0.01
CA LEU A 132 -23.63 -1.08 0.65
C LEU A 132 -23.69 0.08 -0.36
N PHE A 133 -22.89 0.02 -1.43
CA PHE A 133 -22.81 1.02 -2.49
C PHE A 133 -23.79 0.80 -3.65
N GLN A 134 -24.73 -0.10 -3.52
CA GLN A 134 -25.76 -0.29 -4.55
C GLN A 134 -26.53 1.03 -4.78
N PRO A 135 -26.63 1.49 -6.06
CA PRO A 135 -27.20 2.80 -6.37
C PRO A 135 -28.67 2.96 -5.98
N ASP A 136 -29.47 1.91 -6.21
CA ASP A 136 -30.92 2.01 -6.15
C ASP A 136 -31.51 1.66 -4.77
N PHE A 137 -30.88 0.69 -4.07
CA PHE A 137 -31.38 0.17 -2.77
C PHE A 137 -30.27 -0.05 -1.74
N GLY A 138 -29.07 0.50 -1.98
CA GLY A 138 -27.95 0.39 -1.04
C GLY A 138 -28.18 1.23 0.22
N PRO A 139 -27.92 0.69 1.42
CA PRO A 139 -28.14 1.38 2.69
C PRO A 139 -27.47 2.77 2.76
N ILE A 140 -26.30 2.95 2.14
CA ILE A 140 -25.62 4.25 2.12
C ILE A 140 -26.46 5.29 1.37
N ASN A 141 -27.00 4.95 0.21
CA ASN A 141 -27.83 5.88 -0.56
C ASN A 141 -29.16 6.16 0.13
N GLU A 142 -29.75 5.19 0.80
CA GLU A 142 -30.96 5.41 1.60
C GLU A 142 -30.68 6.40 2.76
N MET A 143 -29.54 6.24 3.47
CA MET A 143 -29.14 7.20 4.51
C MET A 143 -28.90 8.60 3.92
N LEU A 144 -28.27 8.71 2.75
CA LEU A 144 -28.03 9.99 2.07
C LEU A 144 -29.34 10.67 1.65
N LYS A 145 -30.35 9.91 1.22
CA LYS A 145 -31.68 10.45 0.90
C LYS A 145 -32.39 10.97 2.16
N VAL A 146 -32.28 10.27 3.29
CA VAL A 146 -32.89 10.71 4.57
C VAL A 146 -32.31 12.06 5.03
N ILE A 147 -31.01 12.31 4.80
CA ILE A 147 -30.40 13.61 5.13
C ILE A 147 -30.60 14.68 4.05
N GLY A 148 -31.46 14.43 3.04
CA GLY A 148 -31.88 15.41 2.04
C GLY A 148 -31.12 15.40 0.72
N LEU A 149 -30.22 14.41 0.47
CA LEU A 149 -29.52 14.30 -0.82
C LEU A 149 -30.44 13.60 -1.85
N THR A 150 -31.08 14.37 -2.72
CA THR A 150 -32.06 13.86 -3.70
C THR A 150 -31.45 12.97 -4.78
N ASN A 151 -30.19 13.22 -5.14
CA ASN A 151 -29.46 12.47 -6.18
C ASN A 151 -28.14 11.92 -5.59
N PRO A 152 -28.17 10.83 -4.82
CA PRO A 152 -26.96 10.24 -4.26
C PRO A 152 -26.05 9.67 -5.35
N PRO A 153 -24.73 9.56 -5.10
CA PRO A 153 -23.78 9.00 -6.04
C PRO A 153 -24.13 7.57 -6.45
N ARG A 154 -23.84 7.22 -7.71
CA ARG A 154 -23.97 5.82 -8.17
C ARG A 154 -22.74 4.96 -7.83
N TRP A 155 -21.86 5.47 -6.96
CA TRP A 155 -20.67 4.79 -6.43
C TRP A 155 -19.93 3.98 -7.49
N VAL A 156 -19.78 2.66 -7.26
CA VAL A 156 -19.06 1.74 -8.16
C VAL A 156 -19.67 1.61 -9.58
N ALA A 157 -20.91 2.05 -9.77
CA ALA A 157 -21.56 2.08 -11.08
C ALA A 157 -21.35 3.41 -11.85
N SER A 158 -20.55 4.34 -11.32
CA SER A 158 -20.26 5.64 -11.93
C SER A 158 -18.78 5.76 -12.30
N THR A 159 -18.50 6.24 -13.51
CA THR A 159 -17.11 6.52 -13.95
C THR A 159 -16.41 7.61 -13.11
N VAL A 160 -17.18 8.48 -12.46
CA VAL A 160 -16.67 9.56 -11.61
C VAL A 160 -16.48 9.11 -10.17
N TRP A 161 -17.41 8.33 -9.64
CA TRP A 161 -17.46 7.97 -8.22
C TRP A 161 -16.82 6.61 -7.89
N ALA A 162 -16.54 5.76 -8.87
CA ALA A 162 -16.02 4.43 -8.61
C ALA A 162 -14.64 4.45 -7.93
N LEU A 163 -13.71 5.27 -8.42
CA LEU A 163 -12.39 5.38 -7.78
C LEU A 163 -12.45 6.02 -6.38
N PRO A 164 -13.19 7.12 -6.15
CA PRO A 164 -13.48 7.64 -4.80
C PRO A 164 -14.10 6.61 -3.86
N ALA A 165 -15.05 5.79 -4.32
CA ALA A 165 -15.68 4.74 -3.51
C ALA A 165 -14.63 3.73 -3.03
N ILE A 166 -13.75 3.26 -3.93
CA ILE A 166 -12.67 2.34 -3.58
C ILE A 166 -11.66 2.99 -2.62
N ILE A 167 -11.35 4.28 -2.78
CA ILE A 167 -10.49 5.03 -1.86
C ILE A 167 -11.11 5.04 -0.45
N ILE A 168 -12.41 5.30 -0.31
CA ILE A 168 -13.12 5.28 0.98
C ILE A 168 -13.00 3.91 1.65
N VAL A 169 -13.24 2.83 0.91
CA VAL A 169 -13.10 1.46 1.43
C VAL A 169 -11.67 1.17 1.87
N SER A 170 -10.70 1.63 1.09
CA SER A 170 -9.27 1.44 1.39
C SER A 170 -8.84 2.18 2.66
N ILE A 171 -9.29 3.43 2.85
CA ILE A 171 -9.05 4.21 4.06
C ILE A 171 -9.61 3.46 5.27
N TRP A 172 -10.87 3.04 5.22
CA TRP A 172 -11.53 2.29 6.27
C TRP A 172 -10.79 0.98 6.59
N LYS A 173 -10.33 0.26 5.57
CA LYS A 173 -9.61 -1.00 5.73
C LYS A 173 -8.23 -0.81 6.38
N TYR A 174 -7.48 0.21 5.96
CA TYR A 174 -6.08 0.36 6.36
C TYR A 174 -5.88 1.24 7.60
N MET A 175 -6.79 2.17 7.90
CA MET A 175 -6.62 3.11 9.01
C MET A 175 -6.38 2.42 10.36
N GLY A 176 -7.03 1.27 10.62
CA GLY A 176 -6.90 0.54 11.88
C GLY A 176 -5.52 -0.08 12.10
N TYR A 177 -4.89 -0.62 11.07
CA TYR A 177 -3.52 -1.11 11.15
C TYR A 177 -2.53 0.02 11.46
N TYR A 178 -2.60 1.11 10.71
CA TYR A 178 -1.71 2.23 10.93
C TYR A 178 -2.01 3.02 12.21
N MET A 179 -3.24 2.99 12.68
CA MET A 179 -3.61 3.46 14.03
C MET A 179 -2.81 2.71 15.10
N ILE A 180 -2.70 1.38 15.02
CA ILE A 180 -1.90 0.60 15.99
C ILE A 180 -0.42 0.97 15.91
N VAL A 181 0.13 1.16 14.71
CA VAL A 181 1.52 1.60 14.52
C VAL A 181 1.75 2.97 15.20
N TYR A 182 0.85 3.93 14.98
CA TYR A 182 0.93 5.23 15.66
C TYR A 182 0.74 5.12 17.17
N LEU A 183 -0.16 4.26 17.63
CA LEU A 183 -0.41 4.08 19.06
C LEU A 183 0.81 3.52 19.79
N ALA A 184 1.52 2.57 19.16
CA ALA A 184 2.78 2.06 19.69
C ALA A 184 3.85 3.16 19.78
N ALA A 185 3.96 3.98 18.76
CA ALA A 185 4.91 5.11 18.74
C ALA A 185 4.53 6.18 19.78
N LEU A 186 3.25 6.48 19.96
CA LEU A 186 2.76 7.42 20.99
C LEU A 186 3.12 6.96 22.41
N GLN A 187 3.09 5.66 22.68
CA GLN A 187 3.46 5.10 23.99
C GLN A 187 4.96 5.17 24.25
N GLY A 188 5.79 5.35 23.22
CA GLY A 188 7.22 5.58 23.32
C GLY A 188 7.63 7.02 23.66
N ILE A 189 6.69 7.98 23.60
CA ILE A 189 6.98 9.37 23.93
C ILE A 189 7.00 9.52 25.46
N SER A 190 8.08 10.10 26.01
CA SER A 190 8.27 10.30 27.44
C SER A 190 7.17 11.18 28.04
N LYS A 191 6.66 10.77 29.22
CA LYS A 191 5.63 11.54 29.94
C LYS A 191 6.16 12.88 30.44
N GLU A 192 7.44 12.93 30.79
CA GLU A 192 8.11 14.13 31.29
C GLU A 192 8.01 15.29 30.29
N MET A 193 8.07 15.00 28.99
CA MET A 193 7.87 16.01 27.93
C MET A 193 6.47 16.66 27.99
N TYR A 194 5.45 15.85 28.24
CA TYR A 194 4.07 16.35 28.35
C TYR A 194 3.83 17.07 29.68
N GLU A 195 4.48 16.66 30.75
CA GLU A 195 4.41 17.27 32.07
C GLU A 195 5.11 18.63 32.06
N ALA A 196 6.32 18.71 31.52
CA ALA A 196 7.05 19.99 31.35
C ALA A 196 6.23 20.99 30.53
N ALA A 197 5.67 20.55 29.39
CA ALA A 197 4.80 21.40 28.58
C ALA A 197 3.52 21.82 29.33
N SER A 198 3.03 21.02 30.28
CA SER A 198 1.89 21.43 31.14
C SER A 198 2.26 22.55 32.10
N LEU A 199 3.47 22.50 32.68
CA LEU A 199 4.00 23.54 33.54
C LEU A 199 4.16 24.86 32.78
N ASP A 200 4.55 24.77 31.49
CA ASP A 200 4.65 25.93 30.57
C ASP A 200 3.29 26.41 30.05
N GLY A 201 2.16 25.86 30.54
CA GLY A 201 0.82 26.28 30.15
C GLY A 201 0.39 25.80 28.75
N ALA A 202 1.01 24.77 28.20
CA ALA A 202 0.61 24.23 26.89
C ALA A 202 -0.71 23.47 26.96
N THR A 203 -1.70 23.88 26.16
CA THR A 203 -2.98 23.20 25.98
C THR A 203 -2.83 21.89 25.22
N GLY A 204 -3.88 21.06 25.20
CA GLY A 204 -3.89 19.78 24.45
C GLY A 204 -3.53 19.94 22.96
N TRP A 205 -4.04 20.99 22.30
CA TRP A 205 -3.72 21.31 20.90
C TRP A 205 -2.24 21.72 20.73
N LYS A 206 -1.70 22.54 21.65
CA LYS A 206 -0.26 22.90 21.62
C LYS A 206 0.62 21.68 21.79
N LYS A 207 0.29 20.79 22.75
CA LYS A 207 1.02 19.51 22.93
C LYS A 207 0.96 18.64 21.69
N LEU A 208 -0.22 18.50 21.08
CA LEU A 208 -0.35 17.75 19.83
C LEU A 208 0.53 18.32 18.71
N ARG A 209 0.47 19.65 18.50
CA ARG A 209 1.15 20.32 17.37
C ARG A 209 2.67 20.42 17.55
N TYR A 210 3.14 20.65 18.78
CA TYR A 210 4.54 20.97 19.05
C TYR A 210 5.34 19.82 19.70
N ILE A 211 4.66 18.79 20.24
CA ILE A 211 5.32 17.62 20.83
C ILE A 211 4.92 16.36 20.04
N THR A 212 3.64 16.00 20.05
CA THR A 212 3.19 14.72 19.54
C THR A 212 3.50 14.55 18.04
N ILE A 213 3.05 15.48 17.19
CA ILE A 213 3.27 15.41 15.74
C ILE A 213 4.77 15.42 15.38
N PRO A 214 5.61 16.30 15.95
CA PRO A 214 7.06 16.25 15.71
C PRO A 214 7.71 14.94 16.13
N MET A 215 7.38 14.39 17.30
CA MET A 215 7.94 13.13 17.79
C MET A 215 7.48 11.92 16.95
N LEU A 216 6.33 12.00 16.29
CA LEU A 216 5.81 10.97 15.40
C LEU A 216 6.34 11.08 13.96
N LYS A 217 7.18 12.05 13.62
CA LYS A 217 7.70 12.22 12.26
C LYS A 217 8.34 10.93 11.68
N PRO A 218 9.23 10.21 12.42
CA PRO A 218 9.81 8.97 11.89
C PRO A 218 8.75 7.89 11.61
N THR A 219 7.79 7.75 12.51
CA THR A 219 6.67 6.81 12.35
C THR A 219 5.77 7.22 11.17
N THR A 220 5.50 8.51 11.03
CA THR A 220 4.71 9.04 9.90
C THR A 220 5.41 8.78 8.57
N PHE A 221 6.73 8.99 8.52
CA PHE A 221 7.52 8.65 7.35
C PHE A 221 7.38 7.15 6.98
N PHE A 222 7.57 6.27 7.96
CA PHE A 222 7.41 4.83 7.78
C PHE A 222 6.00 4.46 7.26
N VAL A 223 4.96 5.02 7.88
CA VAL A 223 3.55 4.78 7.49
C VAL A 223 3.29 5.28 6.08
N VAL A 224 3.71 6.49 5.73
CA VAL A 224 3.55 7.05 4.37
C VAL A 224 4.27 6.18 3.35
N MET A 225 5.50 5.75 3.62
CA MET A 225 6.27 4.91 2.72
C MET A 225 5.58 3.56 2.47
N MET A 226 5.20 2.87 3.54
CA MET A 226 4.54 1.56 3.45
C MET A 226 3.19 1.65 2.74
N LEU A 227 2.37 2.65 3.08
CA LEU A 227 1.09 2.90 2.39
C LEU A 227 1.28 3.22 0.91
N THR A 228 2.27 4.03 0.58
CA THR A 228 2.55 4.39 -0.82
C THR A 228 2.88 3.13 -1.63
N ILE A 229 3.80 2.29 -1.14
CA ILE A 229 4.15 1.02 -1.80
C ILE A 229 2.90 0.13 -1.95
N GLN A 230 2.07 0.04 -0.91
CA GLN A 230 0.84 -0.74 -0.93
C GLN A 230 -0.18 -0.21 -1.93
N CYS A 231 -0.35 1.11 -2.02
CA CYS A 231 -1.27 1.75 -2.97
C CYS A 231 -0.84 1.54 -4.44
N PHE A 232 0.45 1.59 -4.75
CA PHE A 232 0.93 1.30 -6.11
C PHE A 232 0.75 -0.17 -6.50
N LYS A 233 0.66 -1.08 -5.53
CA LYS A 233 0.45 -2.51 -5.72
C LYS A 233 -1.00 -2.95 -5.56
N VAL A 234 -1.96 -2.01 -5.45
CA VAL A 234 -3.37 -2.35 -5.28
C VAL A 234 -3.89 -3.14 -6.48
N PHE A 235 -4.54 -4.27 -6.19
CA PHE A 235 -5.15 -5.14 -7.18
C PHE A 235 -6.47 -5.71 -6.66
N ASP A 236 -6.40 -6.50 -5.58
CA ASP A 236 -7.49 -7.34 -5.10
C ASP A 236 -8.80 -6.58 -4.89
N LEU A 237 -8.76 -5.40 -4.26
CA LEU A 237 -9.95 -4.60 -3.99
C LEU A 237 -10.57 -4.07 -5.29
N ILE A 238 -9.74 -3.59 -6.22
CA ILE A 238 -10.17 -3.14 -7.55
C ILE A 238 -10.82 -4.29 -8.32
N TYR A 239 -10.15 -5.45 -8.32
CA TYR A 239 -10.61 -6.63 -9.05
C TYR A 239 -11.96 -7.13 -8.51
N VAL A 240 -12.12 -7.21 -7.19
CA VAL A 240 -13.36 -7.68 -6.55
C VAL A 240 -14.50 -6.68 -6.69
N MET A 241 -14.24 -5.38 -6.54
CA MET A 241 -15.31 -4.37 -6.53
C MET A 241 -15.75 -3.95 -7.93
N THR A 242 -14.83 -3.79 -8.88
CA THR A 242 -15.12 -3.13 -10.14
C THR A 242 -14.48 -3.78 -11.38
N GLN A 243 -13.51 -4.68 -11.19
CA GLN A 243 -12.71 -5.28 -12.29
C GLN A 243 -12.07 -4.21 -13.21
N GLY A 244 -11.80 -3.01 -12.67
CA GLY A 244 -11.25 -1.88 -13.44
C GLY A 244 -12.29 -0.95 -14.05
N GLY A 245 -13.61 -1.30 -13.94
CA GLY A 245 -14.74 -0.54 -14.49
C GLY A 245 -15.35 0.51 -13.54
N PRO A 246 -16.45 1.14 -13.96
CA PRO A 246 -17.05 1.11 -15.31
C PRO A 246 -16.15 1.79 -16.36
N GLY A 247 -16.18 1.27 -17.55
CA GLY A 247 -15.22 1.66 -18.60
C GLY A 247 -13.78 1.30 -18.16
N ARG A 248 -12.95 2.31 -17.89
CA ARG A 248 -11.58 2.15 -17.38
C ARG A 248 -11.32 3.05 -16.16
N SER A 249 -12.38 3.49 -15.47
CA SER A 249 -12.32 4.52 -14.43
C SER A 249 -11.57 4.08 -13.17
N THR A 250 -11.52 2.78 -12.90
CA THR A 250 -10.79 2.22 -11.75
C THR A 250 -9.66 1.27 -12.18
N ASN A 251 -9.37 1.20 -13.49
CA ASN A 251 -8.27 0.37 -13.96
C ASN A 251 -6.93 0.94 -13.46
N VAL A 252 -6.24 0.18 -12.63
CA VAL A 252 -4.93 0.51 -12.06
C VAL A 252 -3.84 -0.32 -12.71
N LEU A 253 -2.56 0.05 -12.52
CA LEU A 253 -1.43 -0.60 -13.19
C LEU A 253 -1.39 -2.11 -12.96
N VAL A 254 -1.61 -2.59 -11.73
CA VAL A 254 -1.56 -4.04 -11.46
C VAL A 254 -2.73 -4.77 -12.14
N ASN A 255 -3.92 -4.15 -12.21
CA ASN A 255 -5.04 -4.72 -12.94
C ASN A 255 -4.77 -4.76 -14.46
N HIS A 256 -4.14 -3.71 -15.01
CA HIS A 256 -3.68 -3.69 -16.39
C HIS A 256 -2.66 -4.81 -16.69
N ILE A 257 -1.65 -4.97 -15.80
CA ILE A 257 -0.65 -6.05 -15.90
C ILE A 257 -1.32 -7.42 -15.88
N TYR A 258 -2.25 -7.63 -14.96
CA TYR A 258 -3.00 -8.87 -14.83
C TYR A 258 -3.78 -9.20 -16.11
N ASN A 259 -4.52 -8.23 -16.64
CA ASN A 259 -5.29 -8.43 -17.87
C ASN A 259 -4.38 -8.72 -19.06
N ALA A 260 -3.29 -7.97 -19.23
CA ALA A 260 -2.33 -8.20 -20.31
C ALA A 260 -1.68 -9.59 -20.22
N ALA A 261 -1.33 -10.07 -19.02
CA ALA A 261 -0.69 -11.37 -18.83
C ALA A 261 -1.67 -12.54 -18.91
N PHE A 262 -2.80 -12.48 -18.18
CA PHE A 262 -3.65 -13.64 -17.91
C PHE A 262 -4.98 -13.65 -18.67
N VAL A 263 -5.36 -12.52 -19.28
CA VAL A 263 -6.56 -12.44 -20.13
C VAL A 263 -6.16 -12.34 -21.60
N GLU A 264 -5.14 -11.53 -21.91
CA GLU A 264 -4.68 -11.31 -23.30
C GLU A 264 -3.49 -12.20 -23.69
N PHE A 265 -2.86 -12.88 -22.73
CA PHE A 265 -1.67 -13.74 -22.90
C PHE A 265 -0.46 -13.02 -23.54
N LYS A 266 -0.30 -11.71 -23.27
CA LYS A 266 0.81 -10.89 -23.75
C LYS A 266 1.90 -10.77 -22.67
N PHE A 267 2.59 -11.86 -22.35
CA PHE A 267 3.51 -11.92 -21.20
C PHE A 267 4.68 -10.94 -21.32
N GLY A 268 5.23 -10.74 -22.53
CA GLY A 268 6.30 -9.77 -22.74
C GLY A 268 5.86 -8.33 -22.45
N TYR A 269 4.70 -7.95 -22.97
CA TYR A 269 4.10 -6.63 -22.74
C TYR A 269 3.69 -6.42 -21.25
N ALA A 270 3.12 -7.43 -20.62
CA ALA A 270 2.79 -7.39 -19.20
C ALA A 270 4.04 -7.24 -18.32
N SER A 271 5.12 -7.95 -18.67
CA SER A 271 6.41 -7.86 -17.96
C SER A 271 7.04 -6.48 -18.10
N SER A 272 6.98 -5.85 -19.28
CA SER A 272 7.48 -4.48 -19.45
C SER A 272 6.65 -3.47 -18.63
N SER A 273 5.31 -3.66 -18.53
CA SER A 273 4.44 -2.86 -17.66
C SER A 273 4.81 -3.03 -16.18
N ALA A 274 5.11 -4.26 -15.74
CA ALA A 274 5.53 -4.56 -14.37
C ALA A 274 6.89 -3.93 -14.03
N ILE A 275 7.83 -3.89 -14.98
CA ILE A 275 9.13 -3.23 -14.79
C ILE A 275 8.96 -1.72 -14.66
N ILE A 276 8.08 -1.09 -15.45
CA ILE A 276 7.78 0.33 -15.30
C ILE A 276 7.16 0.60 -13.92
N LEU A 277 6.21 -0.22 -13.48
CA LEU A 277 5.65 -0.11 -12.13
C LEU A 277 6.74 -0.23 -11.05
N PHE A 278 7.62 -1.21 -11.17
CA PHE A 278 8.76 -1.39 -10.27
C PHE A 278 9.66 -0.14 -10.24
N ALA A 279 10.02 0.40 -11.41
CA ALA A 279 10.83 1.60 -11.52
C ALA A 279 10.16 2.82 -10.87
N ILE A 280 8.85 3.01 -11.09
CA ILE A 280 8.08 4.10 -10.46
C ILE A 280 8.10 3.95 -8.93
N VAL A 281 7.78 2.77 -8.40
CA VAL A 281 7.79 2.52 -6.95
C VAL A 281 9.18 2.74 -6.36
N LEU A 282 10.22 2.27 -7.05
CA LEU A 282 11.61 2.47 -6.62
C LEU A 282 11.97 3.96 -6.57
N VAL A 283 11.67 4.73 -7.62
CA VAL A 283 11.93 6.18 -7.67
C VAL A 283 11.17 6.91 -6.57
N VAL A 284 9.87 6.64 -6.41
CA VAL A 284 9.04 7.25 -5.36
C VAL A 284 9.61 6.95 -3.98
N THR A 285 9.99 5.69 -3.72
CA THR A 285 10.58 5.26 -2.45
C THR A 285 11.92 5.96 -2.20
N LEU A 286 12.79 6.05 -3.21
CA LEU A 286 14.09 6.76 -3.09
C LEU A 286 13.90 8.25 -2.82
N VAL A 287 12.91 8.89 -3.45
CA VAL A 287 12.57 10.30 -3.19
C VAL A 287 12.07 10.48 -1.76
N GLN A 288 11.23 9.58 -1.27
CA GLN A 288 10.77 9.60 0.12
C GLN A 288 11.94 9.46 1.10
N PHE A 289 12.87 8.53 0.90
CA PHE A 289 14.06 8.37 1.74
C PHE A 289 14.98 9.59 1.75
N ARG A 290 15.12 10.28 0.62
CA ARG A 290 15.89 11.53 0.58
C ARG A 290 15.20 12.64 1.39
N GLY A 291 13.87 12.65 1.41
CA GLY A 291 13.08 13.56 2.24
C GLY A 291 13.30 13.33 3.74
N GLU A 292 13.39 12.06 4.18
CA GLU A 292 13.59 11.70 5.59
C GLU A 292 14.84 12.34 6.21
N LYS A 293 15.98 12.30 5.51
CA LYS A 293 17.24 12.87 6.02
C LYS A 293 17.15 14.35 6.38
N LYS A 294 16.22 15.10 5.77
CA LYS A 294 15.92 16.49 6.14
C LYS A 294 15.00 16.59 7.36
N PHE A 295 14.13 15.58 7.57
CA PHE A 295 13.16 15.59 8.67
C PHE A 295 13.72 15.09 10.01
N THR A 296 14.68 14.14 9.97
CA THR A 296 15.29 13.53 11.17
C THR A 296 16.52 14.29 11.69
N ARG A 297 17.07 15.24 10.95
CA ARG A 297 18.29 15.98 11.30
C ARG A 297 18.12 16.96 12.46
N TYR A 298 16.94 17.10 13.02
CA TYR A 298 16.59 18.01 14.12
C TYR A 298 16.13 17.28 15.39
N MET A 299 16.40 15.99 15.51
CA MET A 299 16.32 15.19 16.74
C MET A 299 17.72 14.76 17.17
#